data_5eef32c9b0e6d1f5c84ef76f454a6068
#
_entry.id   5eef32c9b0e6d1f5c84ef76f454a6068
#
_cell.length_a   1.000
_cell.length_b   1.000
_cell.length_c   1.000
_cell.angle_alpha   90.00
_cell.angle_beta   90.00
_cell.angle_gamma   90.00
#
_symmetry.space_group_name_H-M   'P 1'
#
loop_
_entity.id
_entity.type
_entity.pdbx_description
1 polymer ?
#
loop_
_entity_poly.entity_id
_entity_poly.type
_entity_poly.pdbx_seq_one_letter_code
_entity_poly.pdbx_strand_id
1 'polypeptide(L)'
;MRCATRRPLFPTLKDGEDGAVFMGLIAFLKRLFLGTPAPSSDREKQSSGTSRPADFDTHSPQGAAPPESHVLPFPSDRKRFRVPHLLRYSAKVGKKRVWLRITRELPYRFARPNIASSEEYGDLSDDHNADALERFGLPVLRTPDELAQWLGLSLGRVAWLTGRFFENERPQSEQEAHYHFHWVKKKTAGYRLIEAPKVLLKAVQTQILRGILDLVPAHPAAHGFVKHRSIRSNAAPHVGSAWVLKLDLTNFYPSVPFSRVVAIFRSLGYCREVAIWLGRLTTSAIPSNLNSPDGMANTVWPYRSRHLPQGAPTSPALANLSAFSLDVRLNGMAAKYGARYTRYADDLTLSGPGKSIPALKEIIPFAEWIVRNERFTTNKSKRRVLRRHQQQTVTGIVVNEKLTLSRAEFDQLKAILTNCIRHGGTSQNRAGHADFRSHLRGRIEHFLSVNRERGEKLRVLFEQIDWDR
;
A
#
# COMPACT_ATOMS: atom_id res chain seq x y z
N MET A 1 52.19 -38.62 9.29
CA MET A 1 51.43 -37.66 8.50
C MET A 1 50.04 -38.23 8.27
N ARG A 2 49.02 -37.78 9.00
CA ARG A 2 47.66 -38.33 8.96
C ARG A 2 46.78 -37.41 8.18
N CYS A 3 46.21 -37.90 7.07
CA CYS A 3 45.24 -37.20 6.23
C CYS A 3 43.87 -37.32 6.89
N ALA A 4 43.26 -36.16 7.23
CA ALA A 4 41.94 -36.08 7.84
C ALA A 4 40.87 -36.04 6.73
N THR A 5 40.07 -37.07 6.64
CA THR A 5 38.89 -37.20 5.78
C THR A 5 37.75 -36.33 6.34
N ARG A 6 37.29 -35.37 5.56
CA ARG A 6 36.08 -34.59 5.83
C ARG A 6 34.82 -35.42 5.56
N ARG A 7 33.94 -35.53 6.56
CA ARG A 7 32.61 -36.13 6.43
C ARG A 7 31.68 -35.23 5.59
N PRO A 8 30.77 -35.79 4.81
CA PRO A 8 29.76 -34.99 4.09
C PRO A 8 28.65 -34.47 5.02
N LEU A 9 28.20 -33.27 4.76
CA LEU A 9 27.26 -32.45 5.55
C LEU A 9 25.79 -32.67 5.18
N PHE A 10 25.37 -33.88 4.84
CA PHE A 10 23.95 -34.18 4.63
C PHE A 10 23.55 -35.47 5.36
N PRO A 11 22.56 -35.45 6.25
CA PRO A 11 21.98 -36.65 6.80
C PRO A 11 21.10 -37.35 5.76
N THR A 12 21.27 -38.66 5.62
CA THR A 12 20.39 -39.55 4.85
C THR A 12 19.00 -39.60 5.47
N LEU A 13 17.99 -39.29 4.69
CA LEU A 13 16.56 -39.37 5.06
C LEU A 13 16.18 -40.84 5.30
N LYS A 14 15.49 -41.07 6.43
CA LYS A 14 14.78 -42.33 6.71
C LYS A 14 13.37 -42.23 6.16
N ASP A 15 12.97 -43.20 5.37
CA ASP A 15 11.63 -43.37 4.83
C ASP A 15 10.62 -43.61 5.95
N GLY A 16 9.54 -42.81 5.99
CA GLY A 16 8.38 -43.15 6.78
C GLY A 16 7.36 -42.08 7.13
N GLU A 17 7.71 -40.80 7.21
CA GLU A 17 6.76 -39.78 7.69
C GLU A 17 6.52 -38.58 6.74
N ASP A 18 7.22 -38.51 5.62
CA ASP A 18 7.18 -37.36 4.71
C ASP A 18 5.95 -37.30 3.77
N GLY A 19 5.18 -38.37 3.66
CA GLY A 19 4.03 -38.46 2.75
C GLY A 19 2.89 -37.48 3.11
N ALA A 20 2.64 -37.23 4.38
CA ALA A 20 1.53 -36.39 4.82
C ALA A 20 1.83 -34.88 4.66
N VAL A 21 3.08 -34.46 4.90
CA VAL A 21 3.50 -33.06 4.74
C VAL A 21 3.58 -32.70 3.25
N PHE A 22 4.04 -33.63 2.42
CA PHE A 22 4.13 -33.45 0.97
C PHE A 22 2.73 -33.40 0.31
N MET A 23 1.77 -34.18 0.79
CA MET A 23 0.36 -34.12 0.36
C MET A 23 -0.33 -32.80 0.77
N GLY A 24 -0.02 -32.26 1.93
CA GLY A 24 -0.48 -30.93 2.38
C GLY A 24 0.04 -29.79 1.50
N LEU A 25 1.29 -29.84 1.09
CA LEU A 25 1.91 -28.87 0.22
C LEU A 25 1.32 -28.92 -1.21
N ILE A 26 1.08 -30.14 -1.73
CA ILE A 26 0.41 -30.35 -3.02
C ILE A 26 -1.02 -29.84 -2.99
N ALA A 27 -1.78 -30.07 -1.90
CA ALA A 27 -3.14 -29.55 -1.73
C ALA A 27 -3.15 -28.02 -1.63
N PHE A 28 -2.18 -27.43 -0.94
CA PHE A 28 -2.00 -25.97 -0.84
C PHE A 28 -1.64 -25.36 -2.19
N LEU A 29 -0.72 -25.95 -2.94
CA LEU A 29 -0.34 -25.48 -4.28
C LEU A 29 -1.48 -25.68 -5.30
N LYS A 30 -2.25 -26.78 -5.23
CA LYS A 30 -3.47 -26.96 -6.03
C LYS A 30 -4.53 -25.89 -5.73
N ARG A 31 -4.72 -25.52 -4.47
CA ARG A 31 -5.63 -24.41 -4.10
C ARG A 31 -5.13 -23.05 -4.62
N LEU A 32 -3.83 -22.81 -4.60
CA LEU A 32 -3.24 -21.54 -5.04
C LEU A 32 -3.26 -21.36 -6.56
N PHE A 33 -3.12 -22.45 -7.32
CA PHE A 33 -2.90 -22.40 -8.77
C PHE A 33 -4.05 -22.98 -9.61
N LEU A 34 -4.93 -23.82 -9.07
CA LEU A 34 -5.96 -24.53 -9.83
C LEU A 34 -7.41 -24.26 -9.38
N GLY A 35 -7.64 -23.54 -8.28
CA GLY A 35 -8.99 -23.22 -7.78
C GLY A 35 -9.87 -24.47 -7.68
N THR A 36 -9.99 -25.11 -6.51
CA THR A 36 -10.91 -26.23 -6.32
C THR A 36 -12.35 -25.76 -6.32
N PRO A 37 -13.30 -26.50 -6.93
CA PRO A 37 -14.74 -26.23 -6.81
C PRO A 37 -15.18 -26.52 -5.36
N ALA A 38 -16.09 -25.68 -4.85
CA ALA A 38 -16.78 -25.93 -3.60
C ALA A 38 -17.75 -27.13 -3.78
N PRO A 39 -17.99 -27.91 -2.71
CA PRO A 39 -18.97 -28.99 -2.78
C PRO A 39 -20.37 -28.43 -3.03
N SER A 40 -21.07 -29.02 -4.00
CA SER A 40 -22.46 -28.76 -4.29
C SER A 40 -23.33 -29.28 -3.15
N SER A 41 -24.10 -28.41 -2.51
CA SER A 41 -25.24 -28.80 -1.71
C SER A 41 -26.49 -28.70 -2.59
N ASP A 42 -27.04 -29.84 -2.93
CA ASP A 42 -28.37 -29.95 -3.46
C ASP A 42 -29.37 -29.40 -2.43
N ARG A 43 -30.14 -28.41 -2.82
CA ARG A 43 -31.44 -28.12 -2.21
C ARG A 43 -32.44 -27.75 -3.30
N GLU A 44 -33.53 -28.49 -3.20
CA GLU A 44 -34.67 -28.58 -4.06
C GLU A 44 -35.33 -27.23 -4.38
N LYS A 45 -35.88 -27.22 -5.58
CA LYS A 45 -36.79 -26.21 -6.11
C LYS A 45 -38.12 -26.24 -5.35
N GLN A 46 -38.59 -25.13 -4.88
CA GLN A 46 -40.01 -24.83 -4.74
C GLN A 46 -40.34 -23.51 -5.43
N SER A 47 -41.26 -23.60 -6.35
CA SER A 47 -41.87 -22.54 -7.14
C SER A 47 -42.95 -21.82 -6.36
N SER A 48 -43.01 -20.51 -6.40
CA SER A 48 -44.24 -19.69 -6.34
C SER A 48 -43.83 -18.28 -6.79
N GLY A 49 -44.30 -17.74 -7.68
CA GLY A 49 -45.39 -17.16 -8.37
C GLY A 49 -45.64 -15.70 -7.93
N THR A 50 -45.70 -14.81 -8.97
CA THR A 50 -46.41 -13.49 -9.02
C THR A 50 -45.74 -12.33 -8.27
N SER A 51 -45.44 -11.23 -8.88
CA SER A 51 -46.17 -10.16 -9.53
C SER A 51 -45.23 -8.96 -9.77
N ARG A 52 -45.31 -8.35 -10.93
CA ARG A 52 -44.72 -7.04 -11.26
C ARG A 52 -45.51 -5.93 -10.58
N PRO A 53 -44.88 -4.83 -10.24
CA PRO A 53 -45.52 -3.51 -10.28
C PRO A 53 -44.86 -2.57 -11.30
N ALA A 54 -45.70 -2.09 -12.12
CA ALA A 54 -45.97 -0.77 -12.71
C ALA A 54 -44.79 0.24 -12.91
N ASP A 55 -44.81 0.73 -14.12
CA ASP A 55 -44.09 1.89 -14.66
C ASP A 55 -44.24 3.14 -13.78
N PHE A 56 -43.14 3.84 -13.54
CA PHE A 56 -43.14 5.23 -13.11
C PHE A 56 -42.46 6.09 -14.16
N ASP A 57 -43.24 7.03 -14.67
CA ASP A 57 -42.90 8.04 -15.65
C ASP A 57 -41.67 8.88 -15.25
N THR A 58 -40.82 9.05 -16.23
CA THR A 58 -39.70 9.98 -16.23
C THR A 58 -40.14 11.37 -16.60
N HIS A 59 -40.22 12.30 -15.63
CA HIS A 59 -40.07 13.72 -15.89
C HIS A 59 -38.70 14.20 -15.43
N SER A 60 -37.84 14.49 -16.39
CA SER A 60 -36.57 15.22 -16.18
C SER A 60 -36.85 16.73 -16.09
N PRO A 61 -36.38 17.45 -15.09
CA PRO A 61 -36.22 18.89 -15.19
C PRO A 61 -34.90 19.20 -15.90
N GLN A 62 -34.99 19.87 -17.03
CA GLN A 62 -33.90 20.61 -17.66
C GLN A 62 -33.51 21.78 -16.75
N GLY A 63 -32.20 21.99 -16.58
CA GLY A 63 -31.74 23.29 -16.11
C GLY A 63 -30.52 23.28 -15.19
N ALA A 64 -29.49 23.94 -15.66
CA ALA A 64 -28.24 24.39 -15.04
C ALA A 64 -27.03 23.43 -15.20
N ALA A 65 -26.12 23.87 -16.05
CA ALA A 65 -24.78 23.31 -16.16
C ALA A 65 -24.08 23.31 -14.79
N PRO A 66 -23.43 22.23 -14.37
CA PRO A 66 -22.68 22.23 -13.13
C PRO A 66 -21.50 23.20 -13.25
N PRO A 67 -21.11 23.90 -12.15
CA PRO A 67 -19.94 24.76 -12.14
C PRO A 67 -18.71 23.91 -12.49
N GLU A 68 -17.83 24.46 -13.31
CA GLU A 68 -16.58 23.84 -13.75
C GLU A 68 -15.82 23.32 -12.53
N SER A 69 -15.80 22.00 -12.41
CA SER A 69 -15.03 21.32 -11.38
C SER A 69 -13.57 21.42 -11.78
N HIS A 70 -12.73 22.05 -10.97
CA HIS A 70 -11.27 21.91 -11.02
C HIS A 70 -10.85 20.47 -10.67
N VAL A 71 -11.44 19.51 -11.33
CA VAL A 71 -10.94 18.14 -11.42
C VAL A 71 -9.74 18.23 -12.34
N LEU A 72 -8.55 17.98 -11.82
CA LEU A 72 -7.38 17.80 -12.66
C LEU A 72 -7.80 16.83 -13.78
N PRO A 73 -7.64 17.22 -15.05
CA PRO A 73 -8.15 16.43 -16.16
C PRO A 73 -7.50 15.04 -16.05
N PHE A 74 -8.32 14.01 -15.96
CA PHE A 74 -7.86 12.68 -16.29
C PHE A 74 -7.28 12.78 -17.70
N PRO A 75 -6.05 12.29 -17.94
CA PRO A 75 -5.58 12.14 -19.30
C PRO A 75 -6.68 11.43 -20.07
N SER A 76 -7.07 12.00 -21.22
CA SER A 76 -8.20 11.51 -22.05
C SER A 76 -8.07 10.04 -22.46
N ASP A 77 -6.87 9.48 -22.34
CA ASP A 77 -6.57 8.08 -22.56
C ASP A 77 -6.82 7.26 -21.27
N ARG A 78 -8.08 6.98 -21.00
CA ARG A 78 -8.50 6.07 -19.93
C ARG A 78 -7.84 4.68 -20.00
N LYS A 79 -7.28 4.30 -21.16
CA LYS A 79 -6.57 3.03 -21.34
C LYS A 79 -5.21 3.03 -20.65
N ARG A 80 -4.54 4.17 -20.53
CA ARG A 80 -3.23 4.28 -19.84
C ARG A 80 -3.30 4.02 -18.34
N PHE A 81 -4.44 4.27 -17.71
CA PHE A 81 -4.63 4.13 -16.25
C PHE A 81 -5.50 2.94 -15.85
N ARG A 82 -5.97 2.15 -16.80
CA ARG A 82 -6.48 0.84 -16.46
C ARG A 82 -5.28 -0.03 -16.10
N VAL A 83 -4.96 -0.03 -14.81
CA VAL A 83 -4.23 -1.17 -14.28
C VAL A 83 -5.06 -2.39 -14.67
N PRO A 84 -4.49 -3.31 -15.47
CA PRO A 84 -5.28 -4.38 -16.07
C PRO A 84 -6.07 -5.14 -15.01
N HIS A 85 -7.12 -5.84 -15.42
CA HIS A 85 -8.03 -6.64 -14.59
C HIS A 85 -7.34 -7.59 -13.58
N LEU A 86 -6.04 -7.86 -13.73
CA LEU A 86 -5.21 -8.62 -12.79
C LEU A 86 -5.09 -7.97 -11.41
N LEU A 87 -5.20 -6.65 -11.28
CA LEU A 87 -5.29 -5.98 -9.98
C LEU A 87 -6.71 -6.00 -9.40
N ARG A 88 -7.72 -6.26 -10.23
CA ARG A 88 -9.03 -6.66 -9.75
C ARG A 88 -8.92 -8.12 -9.40
N TYR A 89 -8.75 -8.41 -8.14
CA TYR A 89 -8.97 -9.76 -7.62
C TYR A 89 -10.48 -10.06 -7.69
N SER A 90 -10.98 -10.15 -8.91
CA SER A 90 -12.30 -10.65 -9.21
C SER A 90 -12.12 -12.15 -9.40
N ALA A 91 -12.70 -12.94 -8.52
CA ALA A 91 -12.81 -14.38 -8.65
C ALA A 91 -13.56 -14.83 -9.94
N LYS A 92 -14.02 -13.87 -10.74
CA LYS A 92 -14.72 -14.03 -12.02
C LYS A 92 -13.89 -13.68 -13.25
N VAL A 93 -12.58 -13.53 -13.17
CA VAL A 93 -11.76 -13.58 -14.37
C VAL A 93 -11.94 -14.99 -14.92
N GLY A 94 -12.69 -15.10 -16.01
CA GLY A 94 -12.90 -16.35 -16.70
C GLY A 94 -11.55 -17.04 -16.82
N LYS A 95 -11.51 -18.32 -16.46
CA LYS A 95 -10.33 -19.17 -16.47
C LYS A 95 -9.75 -19.21 -17.89
N LYS A 96 -9.03 -18.17 -18.32
CA LYS A 96 -8.02 -18.39 -19.33
C LYS A 96 -7.04 -19.32 -18.65
N ARG A 97 -7.12 -20.61 -18.96
CA ARG A 97 -6.07 -21.57 -18.60
C ARG A 97 -4.81 -21.02 -19.21
N VAL A 98 -3.98 -20.40 -18.42
CA VAL A 98 -2.61 -20.10 -18.83
C VAL A 98 -1.96 -21.49 -18.86
N TRP A 99 -1.80 -22.03 -20.05
CA TRP A 99 -1.10 -23.28 -20.25
C TRP A 99 0.34 -23.03 -19.81
N LEU A 100 0.74 -23.71 -18.75
CA LEU A 100 2.12 -23.72 -18.32
C LEU A 100 2.89 -24.44 -19.43
N ARG A 101 3.85 -23.77 -20.04
CA ARG A 101 4.76 -24.44 -20.98
C ARG A 101 5.60 -25.40 -20.16
N ILE A 102 5.56 -26.67 -20.52
CA ILE A 102 6.34 -27.73 -19.89
C ILE A 102 7.51 -28.03 -20.81
N THR A 103 8.72 -28.00 -20.28
CA THR A 103 9.98 -28.28 -21.00
C THR A 103 10.75 -29.39 -20.30
N ARG A 104 11.46 -30.22 -21.05
CA ARG A 104 12.41 -31.21 -20.50
C ARG A 104 13.76 -30.59 -20.17
N GLU A 105 14.12 -29.50 -20.88
CA GLU A 105 15.30 -28.72 -20.60
C GLU A 105 14.99 -27.66 -19.53
N LEU A 106 15.98 -27.37 -18.68
CA LEU A 106 15.89 -26.36 -17.67
C LEU A 106 15.74 -24.96 -18.34
N PRO A 107 14.57 -24.31 -18.32
CA PRO A 107 14.33 -23.07 -19.06
C PRO A 107 15.14 -21.87 -18.50
N TYR A 108 15.42 -21.87 -17.20
CA TYR A 108 16.24 -20.90 -16.49
C TYR A 108 16.66 -21.48 -15.13
N ARG A 109 17.71 -20.95 -14.53
CA ARG A 109 18.17 -21.38 -13.20
C ARG A 109 17.05 -21.19 -12.17
N PHE A 110 16.88 -22.19 -11.32
CA PHE A 110 15.81 -22.27 -10.30
C PHE A 110 14.40 -22.43 -10.88
N ALA A 111 14.23 -22.85 -12.13
CA ALA A 111 12.91 -23.27 -12.61
C ALA A 111 12.37 -24.39 -11.73
N ARG A 112 11.05 -24.41 -11.56
CA ARG A 112 10.40 -25.41 -10.70
C ARG A 112 10.18 -26.70 -11.46
N PRO A 113 10.53 -27.86 -10.86
CA PRO A 113 10.14 -29.15 -11.42
C PRO A 113 8.63 -29.22 -11.61
N ASN A 114 8.18 -29.91 -12.65
CA ASN A 114 6.78 -30.21 -12.84
C ASN A 114 6.33 -31.18 -11.74
N ILE A 115 5.17 -30.92 -11.14
CA ILE A 115 4.61 -31.76 -10.06
C ILE A 115 4.27 -33.17 -10.57
N ALA A 116 3.98 -33.32 -11.86
CA ALA A 116 3.60 -34.57 -12.47
C ALA A 116 4.79 -35.43 -12.93
N SER A 117 5.99 -34.83 -13.13
CA SER A 117 7.18 -35.51 -13.59
C SER A 117 8.43 -34.77 -13.10
N SER A 118 9.36 -35.47 -12.45
CA SER A 118 10.62 -34.91 -11.96
C SER A 118 11.59 -34.50 -13.07
N GLU A 119 11.38 -34.99 -14.30
CA GLU A 119 12.21 -34.73 -15.47
C GLU A 119 11.71 -33.51 -16.30
N GLU A 120 10.64 -32.88 -15.88
CA GLU A 120 10.04 -31.77 -16.59
C GLU A 120 10.00 -30.51 -15.73
N TYR A 121 10.08 -29.34 -16.38
CA TYR A 121 10.06 -28.03 -15.73
C TYR A 121 8.91 -27.20 -16.27
N GLY A 122 8.30 -26.44 -15.37
CA GLY A 122 7.33 -25.42 -15.75
C GLY A 122 8.01 -24.11 -16.14
N ASP A 123 7.94 -23.72 -17.41
CA ASP A 123 8.44 -22.42 -17.85
C ASP A 123 7.43 -21.31 -17.51
N LEU A 124 7.83 -20.41 -16.61
CA LEU A 124 7.07 -19.24 -16.18
C LEU A 124 7.63 -17.92 -16.74
N SER A 125 8.60 -17.98 -17.67
CA SER A 125 9.28 -16.82 -18.26
C SER A 125 8.63 -16.32 -19.55
N ASP A 126 7.83 -17.16 -20.21
CA ASP A 126 7.31 -16.92 -21.56
C ASP A 126 6.06 -16.02 -21.62
N ASP A 127 5.43 -15.71 -20.48
CA ASP A 127 4.15 -14.99 -20.42
C ASP A 127 4.30 -13.49 -20.09
N HIS A 128 5.41 -12.86 -20.52
CA HIS A 128 5.61 -11.41 -20.39
C HIS A 128 4.79 -10.65 -21.43
N ASN A 129 4.50 -9.37 -21.13
CA ASN A 129 3.81 -8.45 -22.03
C ASN A 129 4.72 -7.25 -22.32
N ALA A 130 5.41 -7.30 -23.47
CA ALA A 130 6.36 -6.27 -23.90
C ALA A 130 5.70 -4.89 -24.02
N ASP A 131 4.51 -4.81 -24.63
CA ASP A 131 3.79 -3.54 -24.82
C ASP A 131 3.44 -2.87 -23.49
N ALA A 132 3.15 -3.68 -22.45
CA ALA A 132 2.86 -3.15 -21.13
C ALA A 132 4.12 -2.61 -20.44
N LEU A 133 5.27 -3.27 -20.62
CA LEU A 133 6.57 -2.79 -20.12
C LEU A 133 6.99 -1.50 -20.83
N GLU A 134 6.91 -1.48 -22.14
CA GLU A 134 7.27 -0.31 -22.97
C GLU A 134 6.42 0.91 -22.65
N ARG A 135 5.12 0.72 -22.39
CA ARG A 135 4.20 1.81 -22.02
C ARG A 135 4.70 2.68 -20.87
N PHE A 136 5.40 2.09 -19.92
CA PHE A 136 5.94 2.77 -18.75
C PHE A 136 7.46 2.95 -18.81
N GLY A 137 8.12 2.54 -19.91
CA GLY A 137 9.58 2.56 -20.03
C GLY A 137 10.28 1.65 -19.01
N LEU A 138 9.67 0.49 -18.70
CA LEU A 138 10.19 -0.44 -17.70
C LEU A 138 11.27 -1.35 -18.29
N PRO A 139 12.26 -1.77 -17.49
CA PRO A 139 13.27 -2.72 -17.94
C PRO A 139 12.61 -4.05 -18.32
N VAL A 140 13.00 -4.62 -19.47
CA VAL A 140 12.54 -5.93 -19.92
C VAL A 140 13.37 -7.00 -19.21
N LEU A 141 12.73 -7.71 -18.28
CA LEU A 141 13.34 -8.77 -17.49
C LEU A 141 12.49 -10.04 -17.66
N ARG A 142 13.06 -11.11 -18.20
CA ARG A 142 12.36 -12.36 -18.52
C ARG A 142 12.73 -13.50 -17.58
N THR A 143 13.98 -13.49 -17.10
CA THR A 143 14.53 -14.55 -16.26
C THR A 143 15.07 -14.01 -14.93
N PRO A 144 15.26 -14.88 -13.93
CA PRO A 144 15.94 -14.52 -12.69
C PRO A 144 17.39 -14.05 -12.92
N ASP A 145 18.08 -14.58 -13.95
CA ASP A 145 19.44 -14.18 -14.31
C ASP A 145 19.47 -12.74 -14.81
N GLU A 146 18.54 -12.35 -15.70
CA GLU A 146 18.40 -10.98 -16.17
C GLU A 146 18.05 -10.01 -15.03
N LEU A 147 17.18 -10.43 -14.09
CA LEU A 147 16.88 -9.66 -12.89
C LEU A 147 18.14 -9.47 -12.03
N ALA A 148 18.92 -10.53 -11.82
CA ALA A 148 20.15 -10.46 -11.04
C ALA A 148 21.19 -9.54 -11.70
N GLN A 149 21.37 -9.64 -13.01
CA GLN A 149 22.21 -8.74 -13.78
C GLN A 149 21.77 -7.27 -13.67
N TRP A 150 20.46 -7.01 -13.82
CA TRP A 150 19.90 -5.66 -13.67
C TRP A 150 20.11 -5.09 -12.27
N LEU A 151 20.06 -5.94 -11.22
CA LEU A 151 20.35 -5.56 -9.84
C LEU A 151 21.85 -5.41 -9.54
N GLY A 152 22.74 -5.80 -10.45
CA GLY A 152 24.20 -5.80 -10.23
C GLY A 152 24.66 -6.82 -9.18
N LEU A 153 23.93 -7.95 -9.03
CA LEU A 153 24.18 -8.98 -8.04
C LEU A 153 24.30 -10.36 -8.71
N SER A 154 25.02 -11.29 -8.06
CA SER A 154 24.97 -12.69 -8.49
C SER A 154 23.58 -13.27 -8.26
N LEU A 155 23.16 -14.21 -9.14
CA LEU A 155 21.87 -14.88 -9.03
C LEU A 155 21.68 -15.58 -7.66
N GLY A 156 22.72 -16.22 -7.14
CA GLY A 156 22.68 -16.86 -5.81
C GLY A 156 22.40 -15.85 -4.68
N ARG A 157 22.94 -14.61 -4.80
CA ARG A 157 22.70 -13.54 -3.83
C ARG A 157 21.25 -13.05 -3.91
N VAL A 158 20.71 -12.88 -5.10
CA VAL A 158 19.31 -12.51 -5.29
C VAL A 158 18.38 -13.62 -4.80
N ALA A 159 18.68 -14.88 -5.12
CA ALA A 159 17.94 -16.04 -4.62
C ALA A 159 17.91 -16.09 -3.08
N TRP A 160 19.03 -15.81 -2.43
CA TRP A 160 19.11 -15.71 -0.96
C TRP A 160 18.23 -14.56 -0.42
N LEU A 161 18.27 -13.37 -1.03
CA LEU A 161 17.44 -12.25 -0.62
C LEU A 161 15.92 -12.50 -0.79
N THR A 162 15.53 -13.37 -1.72
CA THR A 162 14.11 -13.75 -1.88
C THR A 162 13.60 -14.63 -0.74
N GLY A 163 14.45 -15.12 0.13
CA GLY A 163 14.11 -16.10 1.16
C GLY A 163 13.65 -17.45 0.58
N ARG A 164 14.12 -17.81 -0.64
CA ARG A 164 13.70 -19.04 -1.32
C ARG A 164 14.15 -20.30 -0.58
N PHE A 165 15.22 -20.19 0.21
CA PHE A 165 15.81 -21.31 0.96
C PHE A 165 15.31 -21.40 2.41
N PHE A 166 14.34 -20.55 2.82
CA PHE A 166 13.76 -20.66 4.14
C PHE A 166 12.81 -21.86 4.21
N GLU A 167 12.92 -22.64 5.26
CA GLU A 167 11.93 -23.64 5.60
C GLU A 167 10.56 -22.98 5.77
N ASN A 168 9.52 -23.65 5.27
CA ASN A 168 8.13 -23.13 5.31
C ASN A 168 7.97 -21.71 4.79
N GLU A 169 8.88 -21.25 3.89
CA GLU A 169 8.88 -19.91 3.31
C GLU A 169 9.02 -18.74 4.32
N ARG A 170 9.44 -19.04 5.56
CA ARG A 170 9.62 -18.06 6.65
C ARG A 170 10.98 -18.25 7.33
N PRO A 171 11.65 -17.14 7.74
CA PRO A 171 12.85 -17.25 8.58
C PRO A 171 12.47 -17.80 9.96
N GLN A 172 13.36 -18.56 10.57
CA GLN A 172 13.16 -19.09 11.93
C GLN A 172 13.44 -18.01 12.98
N SER A 173 14.37 -17.08 12.67
CA SER A 173 14.81 -16.03 13.57
C SER A 173 15.03 -14.70 12.83
N GLU A 174 15.20 -13.60 13.57
CA GLU A 174 15.55 -12.30 13.00
C GLU A 174 16.94 -12.30 12.34
N GLN A 175 17.87 -13.14 12.81
CA GLN A 175 19.21 -13.28 12.23
C GLN A 175 19.13 -13.76 10.78
N GLU A 176 18.27 -14.76 10.51
CA GLU A 176 18.03 -15.28 9.16
C GLU A 176 17.22 -14.33 8.29
N ALA A 177 16.33 -13.54 8.90
CA ALA A 177 15.47 -12.61 8.19
C ALA A 177 16.30 -11.51 7.51
N HIS A 178 15.77 -10.97 6.41
CA HIS A 178 16.37 -9.81 5.71
C HIS A 178 15.84 -8.46 6.20
N TYR A 179 15.12 -8.47 7.34
CA TYR A 179 14.53 -7.30 7.98
C TYR A 179 14.90 -7.28 9.46
N HIS A 180 14.96 -6.06 10.04
CA HIS A 180 14.89 -5.81 11.47
C HIS A 180 13.45 -5.55 11.86
N PHE A 181 13.02 -6.05 13.02
CA PHE A 181 11.64 -5.98 13.48
C PHE A 181 11.54 -5.16 14.76
N HIS A 182 10.80 -4.05 14.72
CA HIS A 182 10.62 -3.16 15.87
C HIS A 182 9.14 -2.91 16.15
N TRP A 183 8.70 -3.26 17.35
CA TRP A 183 7.35 -2.94 17.81
C TRP A 183 7.28 -1.50 18.32
N VAL A 184 6.39 -0.69 17.74
CA VAL A 184 6.16 0.69 18.15
C VAL A 184 4.75 0.81 18.73
N LYS A 185 4.64 1.36 19.95
CA LYS A 185 3.34 1.60 20.59
C LYS A 185 2.55 2.66 19.81
N LYS A 186 1.29 2.37 19.49
CA LYS A 186 0.39 3.33 18.85
C LYS A 186 -0.06 4.39 19.85
N LYS A 187 -0.36 5.62 19.39
CA LYS A 187 -0.87 6.70 20.26
C LYS A 187 -2.22 6.37 20.89
N THR A 188 -3.04 5.55 20.22
CA THR A 188 -4.37 5.15 20.71
C THR A 188 -4.31 3.91 21.58
N ALA A 189 -4.14 2.74 20.97
CA ALA A 189 -3.97 1.47 21.67
C ALA A 189 -3.25 0.46 20.78
N GLY A 190 -2.55 -0.51 21.39
CA GLY A 190 -1.87 -1.60 20.71
C GLY A 190 -0.54 -1.20 20.09
N TYR A 191 0.01 -2.11 19.28
CA TYR A 191 1.35 -1.99 18.69
C TYR A 191 1.28 -2.02 17.18
N ARG A 192 2.37 -1.57 16.57
CA ARG A 192 2.62 -1.56 15.14
C ARG A 192 4.01 -2.16 14.91
N LEU A 193 4.12 -3.11 14.01
CA LEU A 193 5.41 -3.65 13.62
C LEU A 193 6.03 -2.79 12.52
N ILE A 194 7.26 -2.34 12.77
CA ILE A 194 8.12 -1.73 11.77
C ILE A 194 9.08 -2.81 11.29
N GLU A 195 9.17 -2.99 9.99
CA GLU A 195 9.97 -4.00 9.32
C GLU A 195 10.99 -3.28 8.43
N ALA A 196 12.14 -2.96 9.01
CA ALA A 196 13.20 -2.22 8.34
C ALA A 196 14.11 -3.18 7.56
N PRO A 197 14.20 -3.08 6.21
CA PRO A 197 15.07 -3.96 5.44
C PRO A 197 16.53 -3.75 5.80
N LYS A 198 17.30 -4.85 5.93
CA LYS A 198 18.75 -4.83 6.11
C LYS A 198 19.43 -4.19 4.90
N VAL A 199 20.63 -3.68 5.07
CA VAL A 199 21.34 -2.80 4.12
C VAL A 199 21.27 -3.27 2.66
N LEU A 200 21.62 -4.52 2.38
CA LEU A 200 21.62 -5.04 1.01
C LEU A 200 20.20 -5.11 0.41
N LEU A 201 19.23 -5.61 1.16
CA LEU A 201 17.85 -5.67 0.70
C LEU A 201 17.28 -4.25 0.50
N LYS A 202 17.63 -3.30 1.37
CA LYS A 202 17.23 -1.89 1.22
C LYS A 202 17.77 -1.29 -0.07
N ALA A 203 19.03 -1.57 -0.44
CA ALA A 203 19.62 -1.12 -1.70
C ALA A 203 18.86 -1.69 -2.91
N VAL A 204 18.61 -3.00 -2.92
CA VAL A 204 17.82 -3.69 -3.95
C VAL A 204 16.41 -3.10 -4.06
N GLN A 205 15.72 -2.91 -2.95
CA GLN A 205 14.39 -2.30 -2.95
C GLN A 205 14.41 -0.85 -3.44
N THR A 206 15.46 -0.08 -3.13
CA THR A 206 15.61 1.28 -3.65
C THR A 206 15.79 1.27 -5.17
N GLN A 207 16.56 0.33 -5.72
CA GLN A 207 16.71 0.17 -7.17
C GLN A 207 15.39 -0.24 -7.83
N ILE A 208 14.65 -1.19 -7.26
CA ILE A 208 13.30 -1.57 -7.75
C ILE A 208 12.34 -0.37 -7.70
N LEU A 209 12.39 0.43 -6.63
CA LEU A 209 11.58 1.64 -6.52
C LEU A 209 11.90 2.62 -7.65
N ARG A 210 13.18 2.94 -7.85
CA ARG A 210 13.61 3.96 -8.82
C ARG A 210 13.49 3.51 -10.26
N GLY A 211 13.88 2.25 -10.55
CA GLY A 211 13.92 1.73 -11.92
C GLY A 211 12.59 1.12 -12.41
N ILE A 212 11.64 0.86 -11.52
CA ILE A 212 10.36 0.26 -11.89
C ILE A 212 9.18 1.06 -11.33
N LEU A 213 9.05 1.19 -10.01
CA LEU A 213 7.82 1.66 -9.40
C LEU A 213 7.60 3.18 -9.53
N ASP A 214 8.67 3.99 -9.50
CA ASP A 214 8.60 5.45 -9.69
C ASP A 214 8.18 5.85 -11.12
N LEU A 215 8.31 4.93 -12.09
CA LEU A 215 7.89 5.13 -13.47
C LEU A 215 6.39 4.86 -13.68
N VAL A 216 5.73 4.21 -12.71
CA VAL A 216 4.32 3.84 -12.80
C VAL A 216 3.47 4.88 -12.05
N PRO A 217 2.57 5.61 -12.74
CA PRO A 217 1.79 6.65 -12.11
C PRO A 217 0.76 6.08 -11.12
N ALA A 218 0.70 6.68 -9.93
CA ALA A 218 -0.38 6.44 -8.98
C ALA A 218 -1.70 7.09 -9.46
N HIS A 219 -2.83 6.69 -8.87
CA HIS A 219 -4.12 7.30 -9.16
C HIS A 219 -4.11 8.81 -8.79
N PRO A 220 -4.74 9.70 -9.59
CA PRO A 220 -4.76 11.14 -9.32
C PRO A 220 -5.28 11.56 -7.94
N ALA A 221 -6.16 10.77 -7.33
CA ALA A 221 -6.64 11.02 -5.97
C ALA A 221 -5.66 10.61 -4.87
N ALA A 222 -4.58 9.84 -5.18
CA ALA A 222 -3.56 9.46 -4.23
C ALA A 222 -2.53 10.58 -4.06
N HIS A 223 -2.37 11.11 -2.85
CA HIS A 223 -1.44 12.20 -2.55
C HIS A 223 -0.29 11.78 -1.63
N GLY A 224 -0.46 10.75 -0.82
CA GLY A 224 0.60 10.23 0.04
C GLY A 224 1.66 9.47 -0.76
N PHE A 225 2.94 9.78 -0.51
CA PHE A 225 4.10 9.13 -1.11
C PHE A 225 4.15 9.20 -2.66
N VAL A 226 3.56 10.21 -3.24
CA VAL A 226 3.56 10.48 -4.69
C VAL A 226 4.42 11.70 -4.96
N LYS A 227 5.31 11.60 -5.95
CA LYS A 227 6.19 12.69 -6.37
C LYS A 227 5.36 13.94 -6.71
N HIS A 228 5.82 15.11 -6.29
CA HIS A 228 5.15 16.42 -6.47
C HIS A 228 3.79 16.55 -5.79
N ARG A 229 3.45 15.64 -4.86
CA ARG A 229 2.25 15.71 -4.03
C ARG A 229 2.60 15.92 -2.57
N SER A 230 1.67 16.50 -1.80
CA SER A 230 1.90 16.87 -0.40
C SER A 230 0.60 16.82 0.39
N ILE A 231 0.68 17.00 1.70
CA ILE A 231 -0.49 17.17 2.57
C ILE A 231 -1.33 18.38 2.12
N ARG A 232 -0.71 19.45 1.61
CA ARG A 232 -1.37 20.63 1.07
C ARG A 232 -2.19 20.30 -0.19
N SER A 233 -1.59 19.58 -1.16
CA SER A 233 -2.28 19.15 -2.38
C SER A 233 -3.43 18.17 -2.08
N ASN A 234 -3.32 17.37 -0.98
CA ASN A 234 -4.38 16.49 -0.50
C ASN A 234 -5.55 17.29 0.12
N ALA A 235 -5.25 18.35 0.86
CA ALA A 235 -6.24 19.15 1.55
C ALA A 235 -6.96 20.16 0.63
N ALA A 236 -6.27 20.67 -0.40
CA ALA A 236 -6.78 21.75 -1.28
C ALA A 236 -8.17 21.47 -1.91
N PRO A 237 -8.47 20.26 -2.42
CA PRO A 237 -9.79 19.99 -3.00
C PRO A 237 -10.95 20.09 -2.01
N HIS A 238 -10.70 20.03 -0.70
CA HIS A 238 -11.72 19.99 0.35
C HIS A 238 -12.04 21.34 0.95
N VAL A 239 -11.37 22.41 0.53
CA VAL A 239 -11.60 23.77 1.03
C VAL A 239 -13.05 24.23 0.77
N GLY A 240 -13.69 24.84 1.78
CA GLY A 240 -15.03 25.40 1.69
C GLY A 240 -16.16 24.38 1.64
N SER A 241 -15.88 23.10 1.89
CA SER A 241 -16.88 22.04 1.85
C SER A 241 -17.85 22.14 3.02
N ALA A 242 -19.13 21.80 2.80
CA ALA A 242 -20.14 21.80 3.86
C ALA A 242 -19.96 20.63 4.84
N TRP A 243 -19.33 19.57 4.38
CA TRP A 243 -18.97 18.38 5.19
C TRP A 243 -17.67 17.75 4.69
N VAL A 244 -16.95 17.13 5.62
CA VAL A 244 -15.76 16.32 5.36
C VAL A 244 -15.96 15.00 6.07
N LEU A 245 -15.91 13.88 5.33
CA LEU A 245 -15.90 12.52 5.85
C LEU A 245 -14.48 11.99 5.80
N LYS A 246 -13.98 11.54 6.94
CA LYS A 246 -12.67 10.86 7.08
C LYS A 246 -12.88 9.39 7.38
N LEU A 247 -12.21 8.54 6.64
CA LEU A 247 -12.13 7.10 6.85
C LEU A 247 -10.65 6.70 6.91
N ASP A 248 -10.31 5.74 7.76
CA ASP A 248 -8.95 5.24 7.95
C ASP A 248 -8.92 3.74 7.61
N LEU A 249 -7.91 3.31 6.85
CA LEU A 249 -7.73 1.90 6.52
C LEU A 249 -6.90 1.20 7.61
N THR A 250 -7.45 0.11 8.14
CA THR A 250 -6.77 -0.68 9.16
C THR A 250 -5.63 -1.48 8.55
N ASN A 251 -4.43 -1.41 9.17
CA ASN A 251 -3.25 -2.19 8.79
C ASN A 251 -2.95 -2.10 7.28
N PHE A 252 -2.94 -0.89 6.72
CA PHE A 252 -2.87 -0.64 5.27
C PHE A 252 -1.77 -1.44 4.58
N TYR A 253 -0.51 -1.38 5.06
CA TYR A 253 0.59 -2.15 4.47
C TYR A 253 0.43 -3.67 4.67
N PRO A 254 0.24 -4.19 5.90
CA PRO A 254 0.08 -5.63 6.10
C PRO A 254 -1.15 -6.22 5.41
N SER A 255 -2.17 -5.41 5.08
CA SER A 255 -3.35 -5.87 4.35
C SER A 255 -3.09 -6.16 2.86
N VAL A 256 -1.91 -5.80 2.33
CA VAL A 256 -1.50 -6.09 0.95
C VAL A 256 -0.67 -7.39 0.94
N PRO A 257 -1.25 -8.54 0.58
CA PRO A 257 -0.56 -9.82 0.59
C PRO A 257 0.41 -9.96 -0.60
N PHE A 258 1.37 -10.86 -0.48
CA PHE A 258 2.32 -11.24 -1.51
C PHE A 258 1.68 -11.48 -2.88
N SER A 259 0.57 -12.23 -2.92
CA SER A 259 -0.15 -12.52 -4.17
C SER A 259 -0.62 -11.27 -4.91
N ARG A 260 -1.02 -10.22 -4.17
CA ARG A 260 -1.41 -8.94 -4.77
C ARG A 260 -0.21 -8.20 -5.32
N VAL A 261 0.94 -8.25 -4.63
CA VAL A 261 2.20 -7.65 -5.11
C VAL A 261 2.67 -8.34 -6.39
N VAL A 262 2.64 -9.67 -6.45
CA VAL A 262 2.92 -10.42 -7.69
C VAL A 262 1.96 -10.00 -8.81
N ALA A 263 0.66 -9.87 -8.52
CA ALA A 263 -0.33 -9.44 -9.51
C ALA A 263 -0.05 -8.01 -10.03
N ILE A 264 0.48 -7.11 -9.19
CA ILE A 264 0.92 -5.78 -9.62
C ILE A 264 2.03 -5.91 -10.66
N PHE A 265 3.12 -6.61 -10.34
CA PHE A 265 4.24 -6.78 -11.29
C PHE A 265 3.79 -7.49 -12.58
N ARG A 266 2.91 -8.49 -12.47
CA ARG A 266 2.28 -9.13 -13.65
C ARG A 266 1.51 -8.13 -14.51
N SER A 267 0.77 -7.23 -13.89
CA SER A 267 -0.02 -6.23 -14.62
C SER A 267 0.84 -5.17 -15.30
N LEU A 268 2.07 -4.98 -14.84
CA LEU A 268 3.05 -4.11 -15.48
C LEU A 268 3.72 -4.75 -16.70
N GLY A 269 3.52 -6.07 -16.91
CA GLY A 269 4.03 -6.78 -18.07
C GLY A 269 5.11 -7.82 -17.76
N TYR A 270 5.60 -7.91 -16.53
CA TYR A 270 6.60 -8.93 -16.19
C TYR A 270 6.03 -10.34 -16.29
N CYS A 271 6.85 -11.30 -16.71
CA CYS A 271 6.51 -12.72 -16.68
C CYS A 271 6.25 -13.18 -15.24
N ARG A 272 5.63 -14.36 -15.08
CA ARG A 272 5.27 -14.85 -13.76
C ARG A 272 6.49 -15.10 -12.87
N GLU A 273 7.57 -15.64 -13.42
CA GLU A 273 8.78 -15.93 -12.63
C GLU A 273 9.38 -14.63 -12.06
N VAL A 274 9.66 -13.65 -12.90
CA VAL A 274 10.24 -12.38 -12.46
C VAL A 274 9.29 -11.65 -11.50
N ALA A 275 7.98 -11.68 -11.74
CA ALA A 275 7.01 -11.07 -10.82
C ALA A 275 7.02 -11.73 -9.43
N ILE A 276 7.24 -13.05 -9.35
CA ILE A 276 7.40 -13.77 -8.07
C ILE A 276 8.68 -13.31 -7.36
N TRP A 277 9.80 -13.19 -8.07
CA TRP A 277 11.06 -12.72 -7.48
C TRP A 277 10.98 -11.28 -6.99
N LEU A 278 10.45 -10.37 -7.82
CA LEU A 278 10.20 -8.98 -7.43
C LEU A 278 9.24 -8.90 -6.22
N GLY A 279 8.20 -9.73 -6.22
CA GLY A 279 7.27 -9.84 -5.10
C GLY A 279 7.98 -10.28 -3.81
N ARG A 280 8.86 -11.27 -3.87
CA ARG A 280 9.63 -11.75 -2.70
C ARG A 280 10.63 -10.70 -2.19
N LEU A 281 11.30 -9.99 -3.08
CA LEU A 281 12.23 -8.91 -2.73
C LEU A 281 11.54 -7.71 -2.09
N THR A 282 10.25 -7.50 -2.33
CA THR A 282 9.49 -6.33 -1.87
C THR A 282 8.48 -6.63 -0.77
N THR A 283 8.37 -7.88 -0.33
CA THR A 283 7.47 -8.31 0.76
C THR A 283 8.25 -8.97 1.88
N SER A 284 7.70 -8.90 3.09
CA SER A 284 8.25 -9.52 4.30
C SER A 284 7.43 -10.73 4.73
N ALA A 285 8.11 -11.73 5.29
CA ALA A 285 7.54 -12.76 6.12
C ALA A 285 8.21 -12.69 7.49
N ILE A 286 7.43 -12.49 8.54
CA ILE A 286 7.97 -12.37 9.90
C ILE A 286 8.56 -13.71 10.39
N PRO A 287 9.59 -13.70 11.23
CA PRO A 287 10.13 -14.91 11.84
C PRO A 287 9.06 -15.71 12.58
N SER A 288 9.25 -17.03 12.62
CA SER A 288 8.30 -17.94 13.30
C SER A 288 8.25 -17.70 14.81
N ASN A 289 9.36 -17.26 15.39
CA ASN A 289 9.53 -17.00 16.84
C ASN A 289 9.21 -15.55 17.24
N LEU A 290 8.77 -14.68 16.30
CA LEU A 290 8.47 -13.28 16.63
C LEU A 290 7.19 -13.17 17.47
N ASN A 291 7.31 -12.66 18.67
CA ASN A 291 6.21 -12.38 19.59
C ASN A 291 5.89 -10.88 19.65
N SER A 292 4.67 -10.54 20.02
CA SER A 292 4.29 -9.15 20.31
C SER A 292 4.62 -8.77 21.76
N PRO A 293 4.86 -7.47 22.06
CA PRO A 293 5.16 -7.01 23.41
C PRO A 293 4.01 -7.22 24.41
N ASP A 294 2.78 -7.33 23.93
CA ASP A 294 1.58 -7.60 24.76
C ASP A 294 1.25 -9.10 24.87
N GLY A 295 2.04 -9.98 24.24
CA GLY A 295 1.80 -11.42 24.21
C GLY A 295 0.53 -11.84 23.46
N MET A 296 -0.19 -10.90 22.84
CA MET A 296 -1.46 -11.19 22.18
C MET A 296 -1.29 -11.71 20.76
N ALA A 297 -1.84 -12.88 20.47
CA ALA A 297 -1.82 -13.44 19.11
C ALA A 297 -2.47 -12.51 18.06
N ASN A 298 -3.51 -11.75 18.44
CA ASN A 298 -4.19 -10.81 17.55
C ASN A 298 -3.30 -9.66 17.09
N THR A 299 -2.28 -9.27 17.87
CA THR A 299 -1.31 -8.24 17.50
C THR A 299 -0.38 -8.73 16.40
N VAL A 300 -0.02 -10.02 16.40
CA VAL A 300 0.86 -10.65 15.39
C VAL A 300 0.07 -11.10 14.15
N TRP A 301 -1.21 -11.41 14.30
CA TRP A 301 -2.05 -12.00 13.25
C TRP A 301 -1.97 -11.30 11.88
N PRO A 302 -2.02 -9.94 11.77
CA PRO A 302 -1.95 -9.24 10.49
C PRO A 302 -0.65 -9.47 9.71
N TYR A 303 0.40 -9.91 10.39
CA TYR A 303 1.76 -10.08 9.86
C TYR A 303 2.11 -11.55 9.54
N ARG A 304 1.21 -12.51 9.85
CA ARG A 304 1.49 -13.94 9.65
C ARG A 304 1.70 -14.33 8.20
N SER A 305 0.91 -13.79 7.30
CA SER A 305 1.11 -14.03 5.86
C SER A 305 2.17 -13.10 5.31
N ARG A 306 2.91 -13.51 4.29
CA ARG A 306 3.84 -12.63 3.56
C ARG A 306 3.09 -11.43 3.00
N HIS A 307 3.55 -10.21 3.33
CA HIS A 307 2.83 -8.96 3.11
C HIS A 307 3.78 -7.79 2.80
N LEU A 308 3.24 -6.60 2.47
CA LEU A 308 4.04 -5.38 2.37
C LEU A 308 4.54 -4.95 3.75
N PRO A 309 5.87 -4.84 3.94
CA PRO A 309 6.46 -4.41 5.20
C PRO A 309 6.24 -2.92 5.44
N GLN A 310 5.99 -2.53 6.68
CA GLN A 310 5.99 -1.13 7.07
C GLN A 310 7.39 -0.67 7.42
N GLY A 311 8.08 -0.02 6.49
CA GLY A 311 9.46 0.47 6.65
C GLY A 311 10.34 0.24 5.42
N ALA A 312 9.86 -0.50 4.43
CA ALA A 312 10.58 -0.72 3.19
C ALA A 312 10.38 0.42 2.17
N PRO A 313 11.41 0.76 1.37
CA PRO A 313 11.32 1.83 0.36
C PRO A 313 10.22 1.60 -0.68
N THR A 314 9.98 0.36 -1.08
CA THR A 314 9.00 -0.01 -2.12
C THR A 314 7.56 -0.03 -1.63
N SER A 315 7.32 -0.19 -0.33
CA SER A 315 5.98 -0.39 0.22
C SER A 315 5.01 0.75 -0.08
N PRO A 316 5.37 2.03 0.01
CA PRO A 316 4.45 3.13 -0.30
C PRO A 316 3.94 3.10 -1.75
N ALA A 317 4.83 2.87 -2.72
CA ALA A 317 4.47 2.79 -4.13
C ALA A 317 3.57 1.59 -4.42
N LEU A 318 3.94 0.40 -3.93
CA LEU A 318 3.13 -0.83 -4.10
C LEU A 318 1.78 -0.74 -3.40
N ALA A 319 1.70 -0.10 -2.23
CA ALA A 319 0.43 0.14 -1.54
C ALA A 319 -0.47 1.09 -2.35
N ASN A 320 0.09 2.15 -2.96
CA ASN A 320 -0.64 3.04 -3.85
C ASN A 320 -1.18 2.30 -5.08
N LEU A 321 -0.37 1.46 -5.73
CA LEU A 321 -0.81 0.64 -6.86
C LEU A 321 -1.85 -0.40 -6.44
N SER A 322 -1.71 -1.00 -5.26
CA SER A 322 -2.70 -1.92 -4.68
C SER A 322 -4.06 -1.25 -4.44
N ALA A 323 -4.05 0.03 -4.05
CA ALA A 323 -5.26 0.81 -3.80
C ALA A 323 -5.81 1.52 -5.06
N PHE A 324 -5.20 1.34 -6.23
CA PHE A 324 -5.61 2.04 -7.46
C PHE A 324 -7.08 1.80 -7.81
N SER A 325 -7.55 0.56 -7.78
CA SER A 325 -8.95 0.21 -8.05
C SER A 325 -9.90 0.79 -6.99
N LEU A 326 -9.48 0.81 -5.73
CA LEU A 326 -10.20 1.48 -4.64
C LEU A 326 -10.38 2.97 -4.96
N ASP A 327 -9.30 3.65 -5.37
CA ASP A 327 -9.32 5.07 -5.71
C ASP A 327 -10.25 5.36 -6.90
N VAL A 328 -10.20 4.54 -7.97
CA VAL A 328 -11.10 4.66 -9.13
C VAL A 328 -12.56 4.58 -8.71
N ARG A 329 -12.90 3.61 -7.86
CA ARG A 329 -14.29 3.39 -7.43
C ARG A 329 -14.78 4.47 -6.47
N LEU A 330 -13.96 4.86 -5.48
CA LEU A 330 -14.33 5.92 -4.54
C LEU A 330 -14.42 7.27 -5.22
N ASN A 331 -13.52 7.57 -6.17
CA ASN A 331 -13.59 8.81 -6.94
C ASN A 331 -14.84 8.85 -7.84
N GLY A 332 -15.18 7.74 -8.51
CA GLY A 332 -16.39 7.64 -9.30
C GLY A 332 -17.66 7.78 -8.46
N MET A 333 -17.70 7.15 -7.28
CA MET A 333 -18.79 7.34 -6.32
C MET A 333 -18.89 8.78 -5.86
N ALA A 334 -17.79 9.40 -5.46
CA ALA A 334 -17.77 10.80 -5.02
C ALA A 334 -18.33 11.73 -6.10
N ALA A 335 -17.89 11.56 -7.35
CA ALA A 335 -18.37 12.36 -8.47
C ALA A 335 -19.89 12.26 -8.68
N LYS A 336 -20.48 11.03 -8.54
CA LYS A 336 -21.94 10.84 -8.64
C LYS A 336 -22.74 11.67 -7.64
N TYR A 337 -22.19 11.89 -6.43
CA TYR A 337 -22.85 12.69 -5.39
C TYR A 337 -22.39 14.16 -5.37
N GLY A 338 -21.66 14.63 -6.41
CA GLY A 338 -21.07 15.96 -6.45
C GLY A 338 -20.06 16.21 -5.34
N ALA A 339 -19.46 15.14 -4.82
CA ALA A 339 -18.44 15.15 -3.77
C ALA A 339 -17.04 15.01 -4.36
N ARG A 340 -16.02 15.30 -3.57
CA ARG A 340 -14.59 15.16 -3.90
C ARG A 340 -13.98 14.06 -3.07
N TYR A 341 -13.00 13.37 -3.64
CA TYR A 341 -12.27 12.29 -2.98
C TYR A 341 -10.77 12.50 -3.12
N THR A 342 -10.03 12.31 -2.03
CA THR A 342 -8.57 12.18 -2.03
C THR A 342 -8.13 11.13 -1.03
N ARG A 343 -6.91 10.60 -1.22
CA ARG A 343 -6.29 9.64 -0.30
C ARG A 343 -4.85 10.04 0.03
N TYR A 344 -4.52 10.01 1.31
CA TYR A 344 -3.15 10.14 1.78
C TYR A 344 -2.76 8.90 2.57
N ALA A 345 -2.02 7.98 1.93
CA ALA A 345 -1.72 6.64 2.46
C ALA A 345 -2.99 5.86 2.82
N ASP A 346 -3.21 5.62 4.13
CA ASP A 346 -4.38 4.96 4.72
C ASP A 346 -5.55 5.90 5.04
N ASP A 347 -5.34 7.23 4.99
CA ASP A 347 -6.38 8.23 5.23
C ASP A 347 -7.19 8.52 3.94
N LEU A 348 -8.47 8.15 3.93
CA LEU A 348 -9.42 8.47 2.87
C LEU A 348 -10.23 9.70 3.28
N THR A 349 -10.32 10.68 2.40
CA THR A 349 -11.11 11.90 2.64
C THR A 349 -12.13 12.09 1.53
N LEU A 350 -13.39 12.27 1.91
CA LEU A 350 -14.47 12.71 1.01
C LEU A 350 -15.03 14.00 1.53
N SER A 351 -15.45 14.91 0.64
CA SER A 351 -16.10 16.15 1.04
C SER A 351 -17.11 16.60 -0.02
N GLY A 352 -18.09 17.38 0.39
CA GLY A 352 -19.10 17.79 -0.55
C GLY A 352 -19.91 19.03 -0.13
N PRO A 353 -20.79 19.50 -1.05
CA PRO A 353 -21.64 20.66 -0.85
C PRO A 353 -22.78 20.36 0.12
N GLY A 354 -23.46 21.40 0.60
CA GLY A 354 -24.58 21.28 1.54
C GLY A 354 -25.74 20.44 1.02
N LYS A 355 -26.03 20.51 -0.27
CA LYS A 355 -27.08 19.70 -0.91
C LYS A 355 -26.86 18.20 -0.85
N SER A 356 -25.61 17.73 -0.68
CA SER A 356 -25.31 16.30 -0.55
C SER A 356 -25.25 15.81 0.92
N ILE A 357 -25.60 16.64 1.90
CA ILE A 357 -25.66 16.23 3.31
C ILE A 357 -26.66 15.10 3.55
N PRO A 358 -27.89 15.09 2.99
CA PRO A 358 -28.82 13.97 3.17
C PRO A 358 -28.28 12.64 2.64
N ALA A 359 -27.48 12.68 1.56
CA ALA A 359 -26.88 11.48 0.96
C ALA A 359 -25.76 10.85 1.78
N LEU A 360 -25.26 11.48 2.86
CA LEU A 360 -24.20 10.90 3.70
C LEU A 360 -24.61 9.56 4.31
N LYS A 361 -25.89 9.35 4.60
CA LYS A 361 -26.41 8.05 5.08
C LYS A 361 -26.25 6.93 4.05
N GLU A 362 -26.11 7.27 2.76
CA GLU A 362 -25.83 6.33 1.65
C GLU A 362 -24.35 6.28 1.31
N ILE A 363 -23.69 7.44 1.24
CA ILE A 363 -22.25 7.58 0.89
C ILE A 363 -21.38 6.76 1.86
N ILE A 364 -21.65 6.84 3.17
CA ILE A 364 -20.81 6.17 4.17
C ILE A 364 -20.85 4.64 4.02
N PRO A 365 -22.00 3.96 4.06
CA PRO A 365 -22.04 2.51 3.92
C PRO A 365 -21.58 2.06 2.53
N PHE A 366 -21.82 2.85 1.49
CA PHE A 366 -21.36 2.52 0.13
C PHE A 366 -19.83 2.65 0.00
N ALA A 367 -19.22 3.67 0.59
CA ALA A 367 -17.76 3.79 0.67
C ALA A 367 -17.15 2.61 1.42
N GLU A 368 -17.70 2.24 2.58
CA GLU A 368 -17.24 1.08 3.36
C GLU A 368 -17.42 -0.26 2.61
N TRP A 369 -18.49 -0.38 1.82
CA TRP A 369 -18.71 -1.53 0.96
C TRP A 369 -17.66 -1.61 -0.17
N ILE A 370 -17.33 -0.47 -0.83
CA ILE A 370 -16.26 -0.40 -1.83
C ILE A 370 -14.93 -0.83 -1.21
N VAL A 371 -14.58 -0.28 -0.02
CA VAL A 371 -13.34 -0.63 0.70
C VAL A 371 -13.26 -2.13 0.95
N ARG A 372 -14.33 -2.77 1.43
CA ARG A 372 -14.38 -4.23 1.65
C ARG A 372 -14.22 -5.03 0.37
N ASN A 373 -14.86 -4.61 -0.71
CA ASN A 373 -14.76 -5.30 -2.00
C ASN A 373 -13.35 -5.23 -2.60
N GLU A 374 -12.62 -4.16 -2.28
CA GLU A 374 -11.19 -4.01 -2.64
C GLU A 374 -10.26 -4.68 -1.61
N ARG A 375 -10.83 -5.47 -0.66
CA ARG A 375 -10.11 -6.25 0.37
C ARG A 375 -9.30 -5.41 1.32
N PHE A 376 -9.79 -4.21 1.63
CA PHE A 376 -9.34 -3.39 2.74
C PHE A 376 -10.40 -3.34 3.84
N THR A 377 -10.01 -2.89 5.03
CA THR A 377 -10.90 -2.76 6.17
C THR A 377 -10.83 -1.35 6.73
N THR A 378 -12.00 -0.72 6.98
CA THR A 378 -12.06 0.59 7.61
C THR A 378 -11.99 0.49 9.13
N ASN A 379 -11.29 1.42 9.75
CA ASN A 379 -11.31 1.59 11.20
C ASN A 379 -12.53 2.45 11.60
N LYS A 380 -13.58 1.76 12.07
CA LYS A 380 -14.84 2.42 12.44
C LYS A 380 -14.69 3.44 13.58
N SER A 381 -13.78 3.21 14.54
CA SER A 381 -13.55 4.11 15.67
C SER A 381 -12.93 5.44 15.27
N LYS A 382 -12.18 5.46 14.17
CA LYS A 382 -11.56 6.66 13.61
C LYS A 382 -12.42 7.39 12.58
N ARG A 383 -13.56 6.81 12.16
CA ARG A 383 -14.47 7.47 11.24
C ARG A 383 -14.97 8.79 11.84
N ARG A 384 -14.89 9.88 11.08
CA ARG A 384 -15.37 11.22 11.48
C ARG A 384 -16.13 11.87 10.33
N VAL A 385 -17.22 12.53 10.67
CA VAL A 385 -17.97 13.44 9.78
C VAL A 385 -17.90 14.83 10.40
N LEU A 386 -17.16 15.71 9.76
CA LEU A 386 -16.96 17.09 10.23
C LEU A 386 -17.87 18.03 9.42
N ARG A 387 -18.73 18.78 10.10
CA ARG A 387 -19.63 19.76 9.50
C ARG A 387 -18.96 21.14 9.46
N ARG A 388 -19.51 22.09 8.66
CA ARG A 388 -18.93 23.43 8.47
C ARG A 388 -18.75 24.23 9.76
N HIS A 389 -19.63 24.04 10.74
CA HIS A 389 -19.54 24.68 12.05
C HIS A 389 -18.45 24.10 12.96
N GLN A 390 -17.89 22.97 12.59
CA GLN A 390 -16.77 22.33 13.27
C GLN A 390 -15.47 22.63 12.53
N GLN A 391 -14.33 22.50 13.21
CA GLN A 391 -13.03 22.58 12.55
C GLN A 391 -12.85 21.36 11.62
N GLN A 392 -12.88 21.61 10.31
CA GLN A 392 -12.63 20.59 9.29
C GLN A 392 -11.13 20.47 9.02
N THR A 393 -10.57 19.30 9.25
CA THR A 393 -9.12 19.04 9.05
C THR A 393 -8.90 17.88 8.09
N VAL A 394 -7.97 18.06 7.15
CA VAL A 394 -7.50 17.02 6.21
C VAL A 394 -5.99 16.96 6.31
N THR A 395 -5.45 15.80 6.67
CA THR A 395 -3.99 15.60 6.90
C THR A 395 -3.35 16.69 7.77
N GLY A 396 -4.05 17.11 8.83
CA GLY A 396 -3.59 18.16 9.75
C GLY A 396 -3.86 19.60 9.31
N ILE A 397 -4.28 19.83 8.06
CA ILE A 397 -4.59 21.16 7.52
C ILE A 397 -6.07 21.47 7.70
N VAL A 398 -6.38 22.65 8.22
CA VAL A 398 -7.75 23.18 8.32
C VAL A 398 -8.22 23.66 6.94
N VAL A 399 -9.45 23.25 6.55
CA VAL A 399 -10.00 23.45 5.20
C VAL A 399 -11.36 24.18 5.19
N ASN A 400 -11.80 24.78 6.31
CA ASN A 400 -13.11 25.43 6.40
C ASN A 400 -13.31 26.53 5.35
N GLU A 401 -12.38 27.48 5.23
CA GLU A 401 -12.46 28.60 4.30
C GLU A 401 -11.23 28.72 3.41
N LYS A 402 -10.06 28.48 3.97
CA LYS A 402 -8.75 28.49 3.31
C LYS A 402 -7.83 27.46 3.94
N LEU A 403 -6.75 27.09 3.25
CA LEU A 403 -5.74 26.21 3.81
C LEU A 403 -5.01 26.94 4.94
N THR A 404 -5.05 26.38 6.14
CA THR A 404 -4.32 26.91 7.29
C THR A 404 -4.03 25.81 8.31
N LEU A 405 -3.06 26.03 9.18
CA LEU A 405 -2.87 25.21 10.37
C LEU A 405 -3.77 25.71 11.51
N SER A 406 -3.92 24.91 12.56
CA SER A 406 -4.81 25.26 13.67
C SER A 406 -4.39 26.59 14.32
N ARG A 407 -5.36 27.35 14.83
CA ARG A 407 -5.09 28.60 15.55
C ARG A 407 -4.24 28.34 16.79
N ALA A 408 -4.52 27.27 17.50
CA ALA A 408 -3.77 26.89 18.70
C ALA A 408 -2.27 26.63 18.41
N GLU A 409 -1.95 25.95 17.30
CA GLU A 409 -0.55 25.72 16.89
C GLU A 409 0.15 27.03 16.51
N PHE A 410 -0.56 27.94 15.83
CA PHE A 410 -0.03 29.25 15.49
C PHE A 410 0.25 30.09 16.75
N ASP A 411 -0.73 30.20 17.64
CA ASP A 411 -0.64 30.99 18.87
C ASP A 411 0.44 30.42 19.79
N GLN A 412 0.56 29.09 19.91
CA GLN A 412 1.62 28.43 20.66
C GLN A 412 3.01 28.74 20.09
N LEU A 413 3.19 28.60 18.76
CA LEU A 413 4.50 28.88 18.17
C LEU A 413 4.85 30.36 18.27
N LYS A 414 3.88 31.26 18.07
CA LYS A 414 4.06 32.71 18.27
C LYS A 414 4.50 33.02 19.70
N ALA A 415 3.86 32.42 20.71
CA ALA A 415 4.24 32.61 22.12
C ALA A 415 5.66 32.13 22.41
N ILE A 416 6.05 30.96 21.88
CA ILE A 416 7.42 30.44 22.00
C ILE A 416 8.41 31.43 21.41
N LEU A 417 8.20 31.92 20.20
CA LEU A 417 9.09 32.88 19.53
C LEU A 417 9.19 34.20 20.30
N THR A 418 8.06 34.75 20.76
CA THR A 418 8.04 35.97 21.55
C THR A 418 8.81 35.82 22.89
N ASN A 419 8.66 34.66 23.53
CA ASN A 419 9.41 34.38 24.78
C ASN A 419 10.91 34.17 24.52
N CYS A 420 11.30 33.58 23.40
CA CYS A 420 12.71 33.49 23.00
C CYS A 420 13.31 34.88 22.76
N ILE A 421 12.59 35.82 22.17
CA ILE A 421 13.04 37.22 22.00
C ILE A 421 13.30 37.88 23.38
N ARG A 422 12.38 37.65 24.35
CA ARG A 422 12.45 38.30 25.68
C ARG A 422 13.51 37.69 26.60
N HIS A 423 13.67 36.37 26.57
CA HIS A 423 14.38 35.59 27.57
C HIS A 423 15.57 34.80 27.02
N GLY A 424 15.94 35.02 25.76
CA GLY A 424 17.00 34.30 25.06
C GLY A 424 16.53 33.10 24.27
N GLY A 425 17.27 32.75 23.21
CA GLY A 425 16.91 31.76 22.21
C GLY A 425 16.63 30.37 22.77
N THR A 426 17.35 29.94 23.81
CA THR A 426 17.23 28.60 24.40
C THR A 426 16.20 28.49 25.52
N SER A 427 15.66 29.64 26.03
CA SER A 427 14.78 29.71 27.20
C SER A 427 13.49 28.83 27.08
N GLN A 428 13.03 28.56 25.89
CA GLN A 428 11.80 27.78 25.61
C GLN A 428 12.09 26.34 25.18
N ASN A 429 13.33 25.88 25.19
CA ASN A 429 13.70 24.51 24.81
C ASN A 429 13.37 23.48 25.90
N ARG A 430 12.10 23.40 26.31
CA ARG A 430 11.62 22.49 27.37
C ARG A 430 11.75 21.00 27.01
N ALA A 431 11.79 20.69 25.72
CA ALA A 431 11.91 19.31 25.22
C ALA A 431 13.38 18.86 25.04
N GLY A 432 14.38 19.74 25.31
CA GLY A 432 15.79 19.40 25.21
C GLY A 432 16.26 19.09 23.78
N HIS A 433 15.72 19.78 22.76
CA HIS A 433 16.21 19.62 21.39
C HIS A 433 17.68 20.03 21.27
N ALA A 434 18.51 19.18 20.70
CA ALA A 434 19.96 19.47 20.52
C ALA A 434 20.19 20.70 19.64
N ASP A 435 19.36 20.90 18.61
CA ASP A 435 19.32 22.09 17.77
C ASP A 435 17.91 22.69 17.78
N PHE A 436 17.65 23.52 18.77
CA PHE A 436 16.35 24.16 18.97
C PHE A 436 16.06 25.22 17.89
N ARG A 437 17.10 25.92 17.41
CA ARG A 437 16.99 26.90 16.34
C ARG A 437 16.46 26.25 15.06
N SER A 438 17.07 25.17 14.60
CA SER A 438 16.61 24.41 13.43
C SER A 438 15.24 23.77 13.64
N HIS A 439 14.93 23.31 14.87
CA HIS A 439 13.60 22.81 15.20
C HIS A 439 12.51 23.88 15.00
N LEU A 440 12.69 25.08 15.52
CA LEU A 440 11.74 26.17 15.34
C LEU A 440 11.64 26.63 13.88
N ARG A 441 12.79 26.72 13.18
CA ARG A 441 12.81 27.02 11.75
C ARG A 441 11.99 26.01 10.94
N GLY A 442 12.13 24.72 11.18
CA GLY A 442 11.34 23.68 10.53
C GLY A 442 9.84 23.82 10.77
N ARG A 443 9.42 24.22 11.99
CA ARG A 443 8.01 24.50 12.29
C ARG A 443 7.50 25.72 11.52
N ILE A 444 8.29 26.78 11.38
CA ILE A 444 7.93 28.00 10.61
C ILE A 444 7.81 27.66 9.12
N GLU A 445 8.76 26.91 8.56
CA GLU A 445 8.69 26.46 7.16
C GLU A 445 7.44 25.63 6.89
N HIS A 446 7.01 24.81 7.85
CA HIS A 446 5.73 24.12 7.76
C HIS A 446 4.55 25.09 7.66
N PHE A 447 4.51 26.18 8.46
CA PHE A 447 3.49 27.22 8.34
C PHE A 447 3.56 27.93 6.98
N LEU A 448 4.76 28.29 6.49
CA LEU A 448 4.98 28.91 5.18
C LEU A 448 4.46 28.03 4.05
N SER A 449 4.69 26.73 4.11
CA SER A 449 4.25 25.78 3.08
C SER A 449 2.73 25.67 2.97
N VAL A 450 1.99 25.90 4.06
CA VAL A 450 0.52 25.81 4.12
C VAL A 450 -0.14 27.17 3.95
N ASN A 451 0.31 28.17 4.71
CA ASN A 451 -0.26 29.53 4.72
C ASN A 451 0.88 30.55 4.83
N ARG A 452 1.26 31.12 3.70
CA ARG A 452 2.40 32.04 3.58
C ARG A 452 2.27 33.26 4.52
N GLU A 453 1.08 33.89 4.57
CA GLU A 453 0.84 35.09 5.40
C GLU A 453 1.14 34.83 6.88
N ARG A 454 0.62 33.71 7.44
CA ARG A 454 0.88 33.32 8.83
C ARG A 454 2.32 32.89 9.05
N GLY A 455 2.92 32.19 8.10
CA GLY A 455 4.30 31.76 8.16
C GLY A 455 5.27 32.95 8.19
N GLU A 456 5.03 33.99 7.36
CA GLU A 456 5.84 35.21 7.36
C GLU A 456 5.79 35.94 8.69
N LYS A 457 4.61 36.06 9.33
CA LYS A 457 4.48 36.65 10.66
C LYS A 457 5.34 35.93 11.71
N LEU A 458 5.45 34.61 11.61
CA LEU A 458 6.29 33.81 12.52
C LEU A 458 7.77 33.95 12.17
N ARG A 459 8.12 34.05 10.88
CA ARG A 459 9.50 34.23 10.42
C ARG A 459 10.08 35.56 10.92
N VAL A 460 9.33 36.65 10.80
CA VAL A 460 9.75 37.97 11.33
C VAL A 460 10.07 37.91 12.82
N LEU A 461 9.27 37.18 13.63
CA LEU A 461 9.58 36.98 15.05
C LEU A 461 10.83 36.14 15.26
N PHE A 462 11.03 35.12 14.46
CA PHE A 462 12.20 34.25 14.58
C PHE A 462 13.52 34.96 14.26
N GLU A 463 13.51 35.88 13.29
CA GLU A 463 14.64 36.69 12.89
C GLU A 463 15.06 37.72 13.98
N GLN A 464 14.16 38.05 14.90
CA GLN A 464 14.43 38.96 16.05
C GLN A 464 15.06 38.25 17.28
N ILE A 465 15.20 36.92 17.23
CA ILE A 465 15.72 36.18 18.38
C ILE A 465 17.25 36.29 18.41
N ASP A 466 17.76 36.77 19.55
CA ASP A 466 19.15 36.68 19.87
C ASP A 466 19.50 35.26 20.33
N TRP A 467 20.26 34.52 19.53
CA TRP A 467 20.62 33.13 19.77
C TRP A 467 21.88 32.97 20.62
N ASP A 468 22.61 34.05 20.82
CA ASP A 468 23.87 34.08 21.60
C ASP A 468 23.60 34.47 23.08
N ARG A 469 22.37 34.87 23.39
CA ARG A 469 21.89 35.23 24.71
C ARG A 469 21.38 34.00 25.50
#